data_f187a93c38be9f864244156c0706fcee
#
_entry.id   f187a93c38be9f864244156c0706fcee
#
_cell.length_a   1.000
_cell.length_b   1.000
_cell.length_c   1.000
_cell.angle_alpha   90.00
_cell.angle_beta   90.00
_cell.angle_gamma   90.00
#
_symmetry.space_group_name_H-M   'P 1'
#
loop_
_entity.id
_entity.type
_entity.pdbx_description
1 polymer ?
#
loop_
_entity_poly.entity_id
_entity_poly.type
_entity_poly.pdbx_seq_one_letter_code
_entity_poly.pdbx_strand_id
1 'polypeptide(L)'
;MGKRFSRTLPVAHTLMGSLLAGASFTAVAQAQDMPAEALDWQAWGEEEAANQLCRGRYVMPSYRLPAQENPEILSLEASEVDYAANGEALLRGDVVLRRGNEEVEAERVFLPADREQVDAEGNIAIRDGRALVRGEQAMLRLNEDRATLGNSHYVLYDQHLRGQANQLEQTAEGEYRLQDASFTTCDPGANSWQLVSSDIRLNQAEGFGT
;
A
#
# COMPACT_ATOMS: atom_id res chain seq x y z
N MET A 1 43.72 33.24 -75.34
CA MET A 1 43.10 34.20 -74.37
C MET A 1 41.61 33.97 -74.43
N GLY A 2 41.06 33.13 -73.55
CA GLY A 2 39.65 32.79 -73.50
C GLY A 2 39.10 33.01 -72.09
N LYS A 3 38.23 33.95 -71.95
CA LYS A 3 37.49 34.24 -70.67
C LYS A 3 36.29 33.31 -70.60
N ARG A 4 36.24 32.40 -69.63
CA ARG A 4 35.06 31.64 -69.31
C ARG A 4 34.22 32.42 -68.26
N PHE A 5 32.99 32.72 -68.64
CA PHE A 5 31.94 33.25 -67.70
C PHE A 5 31.26 32.04 -67.07
N SER A 6 31.33 31.92 -65.77
CA SER A 6 30.53 30.98 -64.97
C SER A 6 29.33 31.71 -64.43
N ARG A 7 28.12 31.28 -64.81
CA ARG A 7 26.85 31.75 -64.22
C ARG A 7 26.47 30.79 -63.12
N THR A 8 26.44 31.29 -61.90
CA THR A 8 25.85 30.59 -60.76
C THR A 8 24.37 30.95 -60.70
N LEU A 9 23.51 29.89 -60.70
CA LEU A 9 22.08 29.97 -60.43
C LEU A 9 21.84 29.91 -58.93
N PRO A 10 20.87 30.69 -58.36
CA PRO A 10 20.52 30.58 -56.98
C PRO A 10 19.58 29.40 -56.75
N VAL A 11 19.95 28.51 -55.83
CA VAL A 11 19.12 27.42 -55.34
C VAL A 11 18.13 28.00 -54.31
N ALA A 12 16.84 27.95 -54.65
CA ALA A 12 15.77 28.29 -53.73
C ALA A 12 15.63 27.19 -52.67
N HIS A 13 15.92 27.51 -51.43
CA HIS A 13 15.66 26.61 -50.29
C HIS A 13 14.19 26.75 -49.88
N THR A 14 13.40 25.77 -50.24
CA THR A 14 12.04 25.61 -49.70
C THR A 14 12.15 25.05 -48.27
N LEU A 15 11.86 25.88 -47.28
CA LEU A 15 11.73 25.48 -45.90
C LEU A 15 10.40 24.70 -45.73
N MET A 16 10.48 23.40 -45.68
CA MET A 16 9.37 22.54 -45.33
C MET A 16 9.31 22.43 -43.80
N GLY A 17 8.44 23.23 -43.19
CA GLY A 17 8.20 23.22 -41.77
C GLY A 17 7.45 21.93 -41.40
N SER A 18 8.13 20.99 -40.77
CA SER A 18 7.52 19.80 -40.15
C SER A 18 6.89 20.21 -38.83
N LEU A 19 5.57 20.34 -38.79
CA LEU A 19 4.79 20.40 -37.56
C LEU A 19 4.84 19.00 -36.90
N LEU A 20 5.73 18.82 -35.93
CA LEU A 20 5.68 17.71 -35.00
C LEU A 20 4.54 17.99 -33.98
N ALA A 21 3.38 17.42 -34.25
CA ALA A 21 2.31 17.31 -33.25
C ALA A 21 2.80 16.40 -32.14
N GLY A 22 3.25 16.98 -31.03
CA GLY A 22 3.60 16.27 -29.80
C GLY A 22 2.33 15.69 -29.20
N ALA A 23 2.07 14.39 -29.42
CA ALA A 23 1.08 13.66 -28.64
C ALA A 23 1.64 13.47 -27.22
N SER A 24 1.17 14.28 -26.29
CA SER A 24 1.41 14.07 -24.87
C SER A 24 0.69 12.80 -24.44
N PHE A 25 1.39 11.68 -24.41
CA PHE A 25 0.90 10.47 -23.74
C PHE A 25 0.95 10.77 -22.23
N THR A 26 -0.17 11.09 -21.63
CA THR A 26 -0.34 10.97 -20.19
C THR A 26 -0.28 9.48 -19.88
N ALA A 27 0.87 9.02 -19.38
CA ALA A 27 0.98 7.69 -18.81
C ALA A 27 0.04 7.68 -17.59
N VAL A 28 -1.10 7.02 -17.71
CA VAL A 28 -1.91 6.62 -16.55
C VAL A 28 -1.04 5.60 -15.83
N ALA A 29 -0.52 5.98 -14.65
CA ALA A 29 0.15 5.05 -13.77
C ALA A 29 -0.87 3.95 -13.45
N GLN A 30 -0.69 2.76 -14.05
CA GLN A 30 -1.45 1.58 -13.65
C GLN A 30 -0.98 1.25 -12.24
N ALA A 31 -1.88 1.31 -11.27
CA ALA A 31 -1.64 0.77 -9.95
C ALA A 31 -1.21 -0.70 -10.13
N GLN A 32 0.04 -0.99 -9.77
CA GLN A 32 0.57 -2.35 -9.89
C GLN A 32 -0.18 -3.22 -8.89
N ASP A 33 -0.84 -4.27 -9.37
CA ASP A 33 -1.46 -5.26 -8.49
C ASP A 33 -0.38 -5.86 -7.59
N MET A 34 -0.62 -5.82 -6.28
CA MET A 34 0.29 -6.40 -5.29
C MET A 34 0.35 -7.93 -5.50
N PRO A 35 1.54 -8.55 -5.39
CA PRO A 35 1.66 -10.01 -5.45
C PRO A 35 0.72 -10.71 -4.48
N ALA A 36 0.14 -11.83 -4.89
CA ALA A 36 -0.85 -12.57 -4.11
C ALA A 36 -0.31 -12.97 -2.72
N GLU A 37 0.96 -13.41 -2.67
CA GLU A 37 1.63 -13.80 -1.44
C GLU A 37 1.76 -12.64 -0.45
N ALA A 38 1.97 -11.41 -0.96
CA ALA A 38 2.04 -10.22 -0.13
C ALA A 38 0.68 -9.83 0.47
N LEU A 39 -0.42 -10.38 -0.06
CA LEU A 39 -1.78 -10.22 0.45
C LEU A 39 -2.22 -11.40 1.35
N ASP A 40 -1.29 -12.21 1.85
CA ASP A 40 -1.58 -13.41 2.64
C ASP A 40 -2.51 -14.41 1.90
N TRP A 41 -2.44 -14.45 0.56
CA TRP A 41 -3.21 -15.33 -0.27
C TRP A 41 -2.58 -16.71 -0.39
N GLN A 42 -3.40 -17.74 -0.25
CA GLN A 42 -3.04 -19.14 -0.44
C GLN A 42 -3.96 -19.77 -1.48
N ALA A 43 -3.39 -20.26 -2.57
CA ALA A 43 -4.14 -21.01 -3.56
C ALA A 43 -4.61 -22.36 -2.99
N TRP A 44 -5.80 -22.81 -3.42
CA TRP A 44 -6.26 -24.15 -3.13
C TRP A 44 -5.38 -25.21 -3.82
N GLY A 45 -5.26 -26.38 -3.19
CA GLY A 45 -4.78 -27.58 -3.89
C GLY A 45 -5.74 -27.99 -5.01
N GLU A 46 -5.25 -28.80 -5.96
CA GLU A 46 -6.04 -29.24 -7.13
C GLU A 46 -7.37 -29.89 -6.75
N GLU A 47 -7.38 -30.71 -5.69
CA GLU A 47 -8.59 -31.40 -5.21
C GLU A 47 -9.61 -30.42 -4.58
N GLU A 48 -9.14 -29.44 -3.83
CA GLU A 48 -9.99 -28.43 -3.19
C GLU A 48 -10.57 -27.46 -4.22
N ALA A 49 -9.76 -27.05 -5.19
CA ALA A 49 -10.14 -26.09 -6.23
C ALA A 49 -11.31 -26.59 -7.10
N ALA A 50 -11.46 -27.90 -7.28
CA ALA A 50 -12.50 -28.50 -8.14
C ALA A 50 -13.93 -28.14 -7.71
N ASN A 51 -14.16 -27.81 -6.44
CA ASN A 51 -15.48 -27.54 -5.87
C ASN A 51 -15.66 -26.10 -5.35
N GLN A 52 -14.70 -25.21 -5.60
CA GLN A 52 -14.71 -23.84 -5.10
C GLN A 52 -14.90 -22.82 -6.24
N LEU A 53 -15.62 -21.74 -5.95
CA LEU A 53 -15.77 -20.61 -6.88
C LEU A 53 -14.50 -19.76 -6.97
N CYS A 54 -13.76 -19.67 -5.87
CA CYS A 54 -12.47 -18.97 -5.77
C CYS A 54 -11.33 -19.97 -5.86
N ARG A 55 -10.16 -19.56 -6.35
CA ARG A 55 -8.97 -20.42 -6.52
C ARG A 55 -8.08 -20.50 -5.30
N GLY A 56 -8.47 -19.84 -4.20
CA GLY A 56 -7.72 -19.81 -2.95
C GLY A 56 -8.47 -19.06 -1.86
N ARG A 57 -7.76 -18.74 -0.80
CA ARG A 57 -8.28 -17.96 0.34
C ARG A 57 -7.20 -17.06 0.92
N TYR A 58 -7.60 -16.05 1.64
CA TYR A 58 -6.69 -15.27 2.49
C TYR A 58 -6.51 -15.99 3.82
N VAL A 59 -5.27 -16.17 4.24
CA VAL A 59 -4.92 -16.87 5.49
C VAL A 59 -3.97 -15.99 6.28
N MET A 60 -4.45 -15.44 7.38
CA MET A 60 -3.62 -14.67 8.27
C MET A 60 -2.47 -15.54 8.80
N PRO A 61 -1.20 -15.11 8.64
CA PRO A 61 -0.06 -15.81 9.23
C PRO A 61 -0.09 -15.70 10.77
N SER A 62 0.63 -16.58 11.43
CA SER A 62 0.87 -16.44 12.86
C SER A 62 1.66 -15.16 13.14
N TYR A 63 1.31 -14.46 14.21
CA TYR A 63 2.09 -13.32 14.67
C TYR A 63 3.55 -13.70 14.94
N ARG A 64 4.47 -12.82 14.60
CA ARG A 64 5.91 -13.03 14.81
C ARG A 64 6.29 -12.90 16.28
N LEU A 65 5.72 -11.90 16.97
CA LEU A 65 5.96 -11.71 18.39
C LEU A 65 4.93 -12.45 19.25
N PRO A 66 5.29 -12.99 20.41
CA PRO A 66 4.35 -13.65 21.32
C PRO A 66 3.37 -12.63 21.92
N ALA A 67 2.16 -13.11 22.24
CA ALA A 67 1.22 -12.31 23.01
C ALA A 67 1.78 -12.02 24.41
N GLN A 68 1.56 -10.80 24.88
CA GLN A 68 1.88 -10.41 26.25
C GLN A 68 0.65 -10.68 27.17
N GLU A 69 0.92 -10.96 28.44
CA GLU A 69 -0.15 -11.12 29.44
C GLU A 69 -1.01 -9.86 29.57
N ASN A 70 -0.37 -8.69 29.52
CA ASN A 70 -1.05 -7.39 29.43
C ASN A 70 -1.08 -6.94 27.95
N PRO A 71 -2.26 -6.85 27.32
CA PRO A 71 -2.39 -6.46 25.91
C PRO A 71 -1.98 -5.00 25.62
N GLU A 72 -1.87 -4.15 26.64
CA GLU A 72 -1.42 -2.76 26.47
C GLU A 72 0.11 -2.64 26.31
N ILE A 73 0.85 -3.71 26.61
CA ILE A 73 2.31 -3.69 26.46
C ILE A 73 2.66 -3.76 24.98
N LEU A 74 3.41 -2.74 24.52
CA LEU A 74 4.03 -2.73 23.20
C LEU A 74 5.31 -3.58 23.24
N SER A 75 5.30 -4.69 22.54
CA SER A 75 6.51 -5.50 22.25
C SER A 75 7.12 -5.04 20.94
N LEU A 76 8.43 -5.05 20.84
CA LEU A 76 9.14 -4.66 19.63
C LEU A 76 10.36 -5.56 19.40
N GLU A 77 10.69 -5.79 18.13
CA GLU A 77 11.89 -6.45 17.64
C GLU A 77 12.41 -5.71 16.42
N ALA A 78 13.72 -5.58 16.28
CA ALA A 78 14.38 -4.99 15.13
C ALA A 78 15.82 -5.51 15.04
N SER A 79 16.41 -5.48 13.84
CA SER A 79 17.82 -5.85 13.64
C SER A 79 18.77 -4.82 14.25
N GLU A 80 18.39 -3.54 14.24
CA GLU A 80 19.18 -2.43 14.75
C GLU A 80 18.29 -1.42 15.50
N VAL A 81 18.74 -0.94 16.63
CA VAL A 81 18.04 0.06 17.43
C VAL A 81 19.02 1.17 17.84
N ASP A 82 18.78 2.37 17.34
CA ASP A 82 19.46 3.59 17.79
C ASP A 82 18.58 4.31 18.81
N TYR A 83 19.09 4.45 20.02
CA TYR A 83 18.38 5.15 21.10
C TYR A 83 19.12 6.44 21.45
N ALA A 84 18.47 7.58 21.27
CA ALA A 84 19.03 8.88 21.57
C ALA A 84 18.83 9.28 23.04
N ALA A 85 19.74 10.11 23.56
CA ALA A 85 19.68 10.58 24.96
C ALA A 85 18.43 11.44 25.27
N ASN A 86 17.80 12.03 24.27
CA ASN A 86 16.53 12.75 24.39
C ASN A 86 15.29 11.84 24.47
N GLY A 87 15.46 10.51 24.34
CA GLY A 87 14.38 9.52 24.42
C GLY A 87 13.80 9.07 23.07
N GLU A 88 14.27 9.63 21.97
CA GLU A 88 13.90 9.15 20.63
C GLU A 88 14.53 7.78 20.35
N ALA A 89 13.82 6.96 19.53
CA ALA A 89 14.37 5.70 19.05
C ALA A 89 14.11 5.55 17.55
N LEU A 90 15.14 5.03 16.86
CA LEU A 90 15.04 4.66 15.46
C LEU A 90 15.38 3.18 15.33
N LEU A 91 14.41 2.41 14.85
CA LEU A 91 14.52 0.98 14.61
C LEU A 91 14.69 0.74 13.12
N ARG A 92 15.56 -0.21 12.76
CA ARG A 92 15.82 -0.58 11.36
C ARG A 92 15.95 -2.08 11.19
N GLY A 93 15.53 -2.54 10.02
CA GLY A 93 15.66 -3.93 9.57
C GLY A 93 14.72 -4.88 10.29
N ASP A 94 13.79 -5.46 9.52
CA ASP A 94 12.81 -6.44 10.01
C ASP A 94 12.08 -6.01 11.30
N VAL A 95 11.68 -4.73 11.34
CA VAL A 95 11.02 -4.17 12.53
C VAL A 95 9.65 -4.81 12.69
N VAL A 96 9.36 -5.32 13.88
CA VAL A 96 8.06 -5.85 14.28
C VAL A 96 7.62 -5.18 15.58
N LEU A 97 6.41 -4.64 15.57
CA LEU A 97 5.75 -4.07 16.74
C LEU A 97 4.48 -4.88 16.99
N ARG A 98 4.20 -5.25 18.24
CA ARG A 98 2.96 -5.91 18.61
C ARG A 98 2.37 -5.34 19.88
N ARG A 99 1.06 -5.02 19.82
CA ARG A 99 0.24 -4.64 20.96
C ARG A 99 -1.10 -5.41 20.88
N GLY A 100 -1.35 -6.27 21.83
CA GLY A 100 -2.55 -7.09 21.84
C GLY A 100 -2.68 -7.98 20.58
N ASN A 101 -3.72 -7.76 19.81
CA ASN A 101 -4.01 -8.45 18.56
C ASN A 101 -3.55 -7.69 17.30
N GLU A 102 -2.83 -6.60 17.47
CA GLU A 102 -2.29 -5.81 16.37
C GLU A 102 -0.80 -6.04 16.25
N GLU A 103 -0.34 -6.36 15.04
CA GLU A 103 1.07 -6.49 14.70
C GLU A 103 1.40 -5.63 13.47
N VAL A 104 2.47 -4.85 13.59
CA VAL A 104 2.98 -3.97 12.54
C VAL A 104 4.37 -4.44 12.16
N GLU A 105 4.59 -4.71 10.87
CA GLU A 105 5.89 -4.98 10.29
C GLU A 105 6.32 -3.80 9.42
N ALA A 106 7.60 -3.42 9.44
CA ALA A 106 8.15 -2.34 8.63
C ALA A 106 9.68 -2.51 8.44
N GLU A 107 10.27 -1.79 7.49
CA GLU A 107 11.73 -1.72 7.36
C GLU A 107 12.37 -0.74 8.34
N ARG A 108 11.64 0.33 8.65
CA ARG A 108 12.08 1.39 9.56
C ARG A 108 10.92 1.90 10.40
N VAL A 109 11.20 2.15 11.68
CA VAL A 109 10.24 2.79 12.59
C VAL A 109 10.95 3.87 13.41
N PHE A 110 10.37 5.05 13.43
CA PHE A 110 10.80 6.15 14.29
C PHE A 110 9.78 6.33 15.42
N LEU A 111 10.32 6.42 16.64
CA LEU A 111 9.57 6.65 17.87
C LEU A 111 10.09 7.95 18.50
N PRO A 112 9.32 9.04 18.51
CA PRO A 112 9.68 10.26 19.18
C PRO A 112 9.72 10.09 20.70
N ALA A 113 10.34 11.04 21.41
CA ALA A 113 10.57 10.96 22.85
C ALA A 113 9.28 10.90 23.68
N ASP A 114 8.22 11.57 23.21
CA ASP A 114 6.89 11.60 23.86
C ASP A 114 6.09 10.30 23.69
N ARG A 115 6.48 9.44 22.71
CA ARG A 115 5.79 8.18 22.40
C ARG A 115 4.32 8.35 21.98
N GLU A 116 3.92 9.51 21.53
CA GLU A 116 2.54 9.77 21.09
C GLU A 116 2.29 9.27 19.66
N GLN A 117 3.35 9.26 18.84
CA GLN A 117 3.30 8.89 17.43
C GLN A 117 4.33 7.81 17.10
N VAL A 118 4.04 7.02 16.09
CA VAL A 118 4.97 6.08 15.45
C VAL A 118 4.95 6.37 13.96
N ASP A 119 6.12 6.65 13.39
CA ASP A 119 6.29 6.78 11.95
C ASP A 119 6.96 5.51 11.43
N ALA A 120 6.30 4.79 10.53
CA ALA A 120 6.78 3.56 9.93
C ALA A 120 6.98 3.75 8.41
N GLU A 121 8.06 3.17 7.88
CA GLU A 121 8.44 3.26 6.47
C GLU A 121 8.92 1.91 5.95
N GLY A 122 8.61 1.64 4.68
CA GLY A 122 9.06 0.50 3.88
C GLY A 122 8.34 -0.80 4.20
N ASN A 123 7.75 -1.42 3.18
CA ASN A 123 7.10 -2.74 3.22
C ASN A 123 6.16 -2.96 4.42
N ILE A 124 5.40 -1.92 4.77
CA ILE A 124 4.53 -1.97 5.94
C ILE A 124 3.46 -3.05 5.77
N ALA A 125 3.25 -3.84 6.83
CA ALA A 125 2.11 -4.74 6.98
C ALA A 125 1.53 -4.59 8.38
N ILE A 126 0.25 -4.21 8.46
CA ILE A 126 -0.51 -4.10 9.71
C ILE A 126 -1.56 -5.20 9.69
N ARG A 127 -1.60 -6.03 10.73
CA ARG A 127 -2.58 -7.11 10.92
C ARG A 127 -3.25 -6.99 12.28
N ASP A 128 -4.57 -7.07 12.31
CA ASP A 128 -5.39 -7.02 13.53
C ASP A 128 -6.21 -8.31 13.79
N GLY A 129 -5.91 -9.38 13.07
CA GLY A 129 -6.64 -10.66 13.14
C GLY A 129 -7.82 -10.75 12.18
N ARG A 130 -8.35 -9.64 11.67
CA ARG A 130 -9.48 -9.58 10.72
C ARG A 130 -9.08 -9.01 9.37
N ALA A 131 -8.06 -8.15 9.38
CA ALA A 131 -7.59 -7.45 8.20
C ALA A 131 -6.07 -7.46 8.10
N LEU A 132 -5.59 -7.31 6.86
CA LEU A 132 -4.25 -6.90 6.51
C LEU A 132 -4.34 -5.54 5.82
N VAL A 133 -3.49 -4.62 6.21
CA VAL A 133 -3.24 -3.38 5.46
C VAL A 133 -1.76 -3.30 5.14
N ARG A 134 -1.44 -3.04 3.87
CA ARG A 134 -0.06 -2.84 3.40
C ARG A 134 0.11 -1.44 2.85
N GLY A 135 1.31 -0.89 2.99
CA GLY A 135 1.68 0.42 2.48
C GLY A 135 3.18 0.66 2.55
N GLU A 136 3.60 1.83 2.10
CA GLU A 136 5.00 2.25 2.14
C GLU A 136 5.30 3.23 3.28
N GLN A 137 4.28 3.94 3.74
CA GLN A 137 4.38 4.92 4.82
C GLN A 137 3.14 4.84 5.70
N ALA A 138 3.35 4.78 7.00
CA ALA A 138 2.29 4.83 8.00
C ALA A 138 2.65 5.77 9.14
N MET A 139 1.65 6.50 9.61
CA MET A 139 1.69 7.28 10.84
C MET A 139 0.63 6.73 11.78
N LEU A 140 1.06 6.28 12.95
CA LEU A 140 0.17 5.74 13.99
C LEU A 140 0.21 6.67 15.20
N ARG A 141 -0.96 7.06 15.71
CA ARG A 141 -1.10 7.83 16.95
C ARG A 141 -1.56 6.91 18.06
N LEU A 142 -0.62 6.52 18.92
CA LEU A 142 -0.84 5.46 19.91
C LEU A 142 -1.91 5.78 20.95
N ASN A 143 -2.12 7.07 21.25
CA ASN A 143 -3.06 7.52 22.28
C ASN A 143 -4.47 7.86 21.74
N GLU A 144 -4.65 7.85 20.42
CA GLU A 144 -5.89 8.29 19.77
C GLU A 144 -6.57 7.17 18.96
N ASP A 145 -5.99 5.97 18.91
CA ASP A 145 -6.41 4.86 18.04
C ASP A 145 -6.58 5.29 16.58
N ARG A 146 -5.64 6.14 16.11
CA ARG A 146 -5.62 6.67 14.76
C ARG A 146 -4.41 6.19 14.00
N ALA A 147 -4.63 5.85 12.74
CA ALA A 147 -3.58 5.50 11.82
C ALA A 147 -3.86 6.11 10.44
N THR A 148 -2.81 6.51 9.73
CA THR A 148 -2.90 6.98 8.35
C THR A 148 -1.88 6.24 7.51
N LEU A 149 -2.31 5.66 6.40
CA LEU A 149 -1.46 4.99 5.42
C LEU A 149 -1.71 5.59 4.04
N GLY A 150 -0.63 5.91 3.34
CA GLY A 150 -0.67 6.31 1.93
C GLY A 150 -0.47 5.13 0.99
N ASN A 151 -1.10 5.17 -0.19
CA ASN A 151 -0.97 4.15 -1.25
C ASN A 151 -1.11 2.72 -0.69
N SER A 152 -2.21 2.47 0.00
CA SER A 152 -2.43 1.23 0.73
C SER A 152 -3.16 0.17 -0.09
N HIS A 153 -2.81 -1.09 0.16
CA HIS A 153 -3.58 -2.28 -0.21
C HIS A 153 -4.15 -2.91 1.05
N TYR A 154 -5.36 -3.43 0.96
CA TYR A 154 -5.99 -4.06 2.12
C TYR A 154 -6.73 -5.34 1.77
N VAL A 155 -6.84 -6.21 2.77
CA VAL A 155 -7.58 -7.47 2.72
C VAL A 155 -8.45 -7.56 3.97
N LEU A 156 -9.70 -7.95 3.80
CA LEU A 156 -10.57 -8.40 4.88
C LEU A 156 -10.73 -9.90 4.75
N TYR A 157 -10.11 -10.65 5.68
CA TYR A 157 -9.97 -12.10 5.56
C TYR A 157 -11.32 -12.83 5.47
N ASP A 158 -12.22 -12.53 6.41
CA ASP A 158 -13.52 -13.22 6.52
C ASP A 158 -14.48 -12.91 5.36
N GLN A 159 -14.37 -11.70 4.77
CA GLN A 159 -15.20 -11.26 3.66
C GLN A 159 -14.66 -11.66 2.30
N HIS A 160 -13.47 -12.31 2.27
CA HIS A 160 -12.77 -12.59 1.01
C HIS A 160 -12.65 -11.35 0.11
N LEU A 161 -12.38 -10.20 0.73
CA LEU A 161 -12.37 -8.91 0.07
C LEU A 161 -10.96 -8.32 0.06
N ARG A 162 -10.56 -7.78 -1.07
CA ARG A 162 -9.33 -7.00 -1.23
C ARG A 162 -9.61 -5.67 -1.89
N GLY A 163 -8.73 -4.73 -1.67
CA GLY A 163 -8.82 -3.44 -2.31
C GLY A 163 -7.54 -2.63 -2.18
N GLN A 164 -7.60 -1.42 -2.68
CA GLN A 164 -6.54 -0.42 -2.58
C GLN A 164 -7.15 0.95 -2.33
N ALA A 165 -6.38 1.85 -1.71
CA ALA A 165 -6.76 3.22 -1.46
C ALA A 165 -5.54 4.13 -1.58
N ASN A 166 -5.69 5.34 -2.11
CA ASN A 166 -4.64 6.35 -2.10
C ASN A 166 -4.33 6.79 -0.67
N GLN A 167 -5.36 6.85 0.18
CA GLN A 167 -5.22 7.08 1.61
C GLN A 167 -6.21 6.22 2.37
N LEU A 168 -5.71 5.50 3.36
CA LEU A 168 -6.50 4.80 4.37
C LEU A 168 -6.26 5.48 5.71
N GLU A 169 -7.32 5.85 6.40
CA GLU A 169 -7.29 6.50 7.70
C GLU A 169 -8.19 5.75 8.67
N GLN A 170 -7.65 5.32 9.79
CA GLN A 170 -8.43 4.93 10.97
C GLN A 170 -8.71 6.20 11.77
N THR A 171 -9.97 6.59 11.88
CA THR A 171 -10.40 7.84 12.53
C THR A 171 -10.78 7.64 14.00
N ALA A 172 -11.15 6.42 14.34
CA ALA A 172 -11.42 5.94 15.70
C ALA A 172 -11.39 4.41 15.69
N GLU A 173 -11.50 3.77 16.85
CA GLU A 173 -11.58 2.31 16.93
C GLU A 173 -12.74 1.77 16.07
N GLY A 174 -12.41 0.94 15.09
CA GLY A 174 -13.38 0.34 14.15
C GLY A 174 -13.97 1.29 13.11
N GLU A 175 -13.50 2.54 13.03
CA GLU A 175 -13.92 3.51 12.02
C GLU A 175 -12.80 3.82 11.04
N TYR A 176 -13.08 3.62 9.75
CA TYR A 176 -12.11 3.81 8.68
C TYR A 176 -12.65 4.71 7.58
N ARG A 177 -11.77 5.53 7.03
CA ARG A 177 -12.02 6.31 5.83
C ARG A 177 -10.99 5.94 4.76
N LEU A 178 -11.47 5.63 3.56
CA LEU A 178 -10.63 5.30 2.42
C LEU A 178 -10.92 6.31 1.30
N GLN A 179 -9.87 6.95 0.80
CA GLN A 179 -9.97 7.92 -0.28
C GLN A 179 -9.42 7.33 -1.57
N ASP A 180 -10.12 7.61 -2.69
CA ASP A 180 -9.83 7.08 -4.02
C ASP A 180 -9.60 5.56 -3.95
N ALA A 181 -10.57 4.89 -3.42
CA ALA A 181 -10.46 3.48 -3.05
C ALA A 181 -11.21 2.58 -4.02
N SER A 182 -10.78 1.35 -4.06
CA SER A 182 -11.48 0.28 -4.79
C SER A 182 -11.54 -0.98 -3.96
N PHE A 183 -12.53 -1.83 -4.23
CA PHE A 183 -12.58 -3.16 -3.66
C PHE A 183 -13.20 -4.19 -4.60
N THR A 184 -12.86 -5.45 -4.39
CA THR A 184 -13.37 -6.61 -5.11
C THR A 184 -13.30 -7.86 -4.22
N THR A 185 -14.15 -8.85 -4.51
CA THR A 185 -14.02 -10.20 -3.96
C THR A 185 -13.40 -11.18 -4.96
N CYS A 186 -12.88 -10.68 -6.10
CA CYS A 186 -12.13 -11.51 -7.03
C CYS A 186 -10.77 -11.91 -6.45
N ASP A 187 -10.30 -13.09 -6.82
CA ASP A 187 -8.94 -13.57 -6.49
C ASP A 187 -7.87 -12.56 -6.94
N PRO A 188 -6.69 -12.51 -6.30
CA PRO A 188 -5.58 -11.70 -6.76
C PRO A 188 -5.25 -12.01 -8.23
N GLY A 189 -5.01 -10.96 -9.02
CA GLY A 189 -4.80 -11.06 -10.46
C GLY A 189 -6.07 -11.32 -11.30
N ALA A 190 -7.25 -11.44 -10.69
CA ALA A 190 -8.53 -11.50 -11.37
C ALA A 190 -9.35 -10.24 -11.04
N ASN A 191 -9.86 -9.57 -12.08
CA ASN A 191 -10.63 -8.32 -11.95
C ASN A 191 -11.93 -8.40 -12.77
N SER A 192 -12.72 -9.47 -12.56
CA SER A 192 -14.02 -9.63 -13.24
C SER A 192 -15.02 -8.53 -12.84
N TRP A 193 -14.89 -7.99 -11.64
CA TRP A 193 -15.59 -6.81 -11.17
C TRP A 193 -14.78 -6.06 -10.13
N GLN A 194 -15.00 -4.78 -10.04
CA GLN A 194 -14.39 -3.90 -9.03
C GLN A 194 -15.34 -2.73 -8.78
N LEU A 195 -15.52 -2.36 -7.53
CA LEU A 195 -16.16 -1.11 -7.16
C LEU A 195 -15.07 -0.07 -6.90
N VAL A 196 -15.27 1.16 -7.40
CA VAL A 196 -14.37 2.29 -7.22
C VAL A 196 -15.16 3.45 -6.64
N SER A 197 -14.60 4.13 -5.63
CA SER A 197 -15.22 5.29 -4.99
C SER A 197 -14.16 6.30 -4.58
N SER A 198 -14.49 7.58 -4.63
CA SER A 198 -13.63 8.67 -4.16
C SER A 198 -13.56 8.77 -2.63
N ASP A 199 -14.58 8.32 -1.91
CA ASP A 199 -14.64 8.32 -0.44
C ASP A 199 -15.49 7.12 0.02
N ILE A 200 -14.89 6.27 0.85
CA ILE A 200 -15.58 5.13 1.50
C ILE A 200 -15.38 5.31 3.00
N ARG A 201 -16.47 5.22 3.74
CA ARG A 201 -16.45 5.20 5.21
C ARG A 201 -16.98 3.87 5.67
N LEU A 202 -16.24 3.22 6.54
CA LEU A 202 -16.58 1.94 7.13
C LEU A 202 -16.73 2.12 8.64
N ASN A 203 -17.82 1.61 9.20
CA ASN A 203 -18.00 1.47 10.63
C ASN A 203 -18.21 -0.01 10.94
N GLN A 204 -17.20 -0.65 11.52
CA GLN A 204 -17.23 -2.07 11.83
C GLN A 204 -18.23 -2.42 12.94
N ALA A 205 -18.45 -1.51 13.91
CA ALA A 205 -19.38 -1.74 15.02
C ALA A 205 -20.82 -1.76 14.54
N GLU A 206 -21.15 -0.93 13.55
CA GLU A 206 -22.49 -0.82 12.98
C GLU A 206 -22.71 -1.75 11.78
N GLY A 207 -21.61 -2.32 11.25
CA GLY A 207 -21.65 -3.31 10.16
C GLY A 207 -22.06 -2.73 8.80
N PHE A 208 -21.87 -1.43 8.57
CA PHE A 208 -22.16 -0.79 7.29
C PHE A 208 -20.99 0.05 6.76
N GLY A 209 -21.05 0.33 5.44
CA GLY A 209 -20.16 1.26 4.75
C GLY A 209 -20.98 2.23 3.87
N THR A 210 -20.50 3.47 3.73
CA THR A 210 -21.10 4.50 2.86
C THR A 210 -20.06 5.09 1.93
#